data_a53d8b8bf9dbbeea0f1f0527bf199b58
#
_entry.id   a53d8b8bf9dbbeea0f1f0527bf199b58
#
_cell.length_a   1.000
_cell.length_b   1.000
_cell.length_c   1.000
_cell.angle_alpha   90.00
_cell.angle_beta   90.00
_cell.angle_gamma   90.00
#
_symmetry.space_group_name_H-M   'P 1'
#
loop_
_entity.id
_entity.type
_entity.pdbx_description
1 polymer ?
#
loop_
_entity_poly.entity_id
_entity_poly.type
_entity_poly.pdbx_seq_one_letter_code
_entity_poly.pdbx_strand_id
1 'polypeptide(L)'
;MPRTPQWLDQRSLEFHRRISEEFRRNPTHLQRARETLIRWKATDPRGCPGWDEWLRLLDQGEQATLVAMLDTGESGQYLRSCTPFTRVLSSRARAIFLKQWSANN
;
A
#
# COMPACT_ATOMS: atom_id res chain seq x y z
N MET A 1 -16.02 6.15 -17.54
CA MET A 1 -15.91 6.75 -16.19
C MET A 1 -14.73 7.69 -16.12
N PRO A 2 -14.94 8.92 -15.67
CA PRO A 2 -13.82 9.82 -15.49
C PRO A 2 -12.92 9.34 -14.36
N ARG A 3 -11.60 9.36 -14.62
CA ARG A 3 -10.61 9.00 -13.60
C ARG A 3 -10.28 10.23 -12.74
N THR A 4 -11.22 10.59 -11.86
CA THR A 4 -11.02 11.71 -10.95
C THR A 4 -10.01 11.33 -9.86
N PRO A 5 -9.39 12.32 -9.17
CA PRO A 5 -8.55 12.03 -8.01
C PRO A 5 -9.29 11.21 -6.94
N GLN A 6 -10.57 11.49 -6.74
CA GLN A 6 -11.38 10.75 -5.78
C GLN A 6 -11.55 9.28 -6.20
N TRP A 7 -11.76 9.04 -7.49
CA TRP A 7 -11.89 7.69 -8.02
C TRP A 7 -10.59 6.90 -7.85
N LEU A 8 -9.46 7.54 -8.14
CA LEU A 8 -8.14 6.92 -7.99
C LEU A 8 -7.83 6.61 -6.53
N ASP A 9 -8.18 7.51 -5.63
CA ASP A 9 -7.98 7.29 -4.20
C ASP A 9 -8.84 6.16 -3.68
N GLN A 10 -10.10 6.09 -4.10
CA GLN A 10 -10.98 5.00 -3.71
C GLN A 10 -10.45 3.66 -4.23
N ARG A 11 -9.95 3.63 -5.46
CA ARG A 11 -9.33 2.43 -6.02
C ARG A 11 -8.13 2.01 -5.18
N SER A 12 -7.28 2.96 -4.79
CA SER A 12 -6.11 2.68 -3.97
C SER A 12 -6.51 2.12 -2.61
N LEU A 13 -7.53 2.68 -1.98
CA LEU A 13 -8.03 2.20 -0.70
C LEU A 13 -8.54 0.75 -0.81
N GLU A 14 -9.35 0.46 -1.81
CA GLU A 14 -9.87 -0.89 -2.02
C GLU A 14 -8.76 -1.88 -2.33
N PHE A 15 -7.76 -1.45 -3.10
CA PHE A 15 -6.59 -2.27 -3.38
C PHE A 15 -5.84 -2.62 -2.09
N HIS A 16 -5.66 -1.63 -1.21
CA HIS A 16 -4.99 -1.86 0.07
C HIS A 16 -5.82 -2.72 1.03
N ARG A 17 -7.13 -2.73 0.90
CA ARG A 17 -7.96 -3.67 1.66
C ARG A 17 -7.65 -5.11 1.28
N ARG A 18 -7.47 -5.38 -0.02
CA ARG A 18 -7.04 -6.70 -0.49
C ARG A 18 -5.64 -7.03 0.01
N ILE A 19 -4.74 -6.07 -0.07
CA ILE A 19 -3.37 -6.24 0.43
C ILE A 19 -3.40 -6.57 1.93
N SER A 20 -4.23 -5.89 2.70
CA SER A 20 -4.28 -6.11 4.16
C SER A 20 -4.73 -7.53 4.52
N GLU A 21 -5.63 -8.10 3.75
CA GLU A 21 -6.06 -9.49 3.96
C GLU A 21 -4.89 -10.46 3.75
N GLU A 22 -4.14 -10.29 2.68
CA GLU A 22 -2.99 -11.14 2.39
C GLU A 22 -1.86 -10.91 3.40
N PHE A 23 -1.67 -9.67 3.81
CA PHE A 23 -0.67 -9.29 4.79
C PHE A 23 -0.91 -10.02 6.13
N ARG A 24 -2.17 -10.13 6.54
CA ARG A 24 -2.54 -10.86 7.75
C ARG A 24 -2.27 -12.36 7.64
N ARG A 25 -2.43 -12.93 6.46
CA ARG A 25 -2.23 -14.36 6.24
C ARG A 25 -0.77 -14.77 6.27
N ASN A 26 0.12 -13.84 5.89
CA ASN A 26 1.53 -14.16 5.72
C ASN A 26 2.42 -13.09 6.34
N PRO A 27 2.92 -13.33 7.57
CA PRO A 27 3.76 -12.35 8.27
C PRO A 27 5.04 -11.97 7.54
N THR A 28 5.52 -12.77 6.57
CA THR A 28 6.74 -12.44 5.83
C THR A 28 6.58 -11.18 4.98
N HIS A 29 5.34 -10.77 4.68
CA HIS A 29 5.11 -9.54 3.92
C HIS A 29 5.59 -8.30 4.66
N LEU A 30 5.55 -8.30 5.99
CA LEU A 30 6.07 -7.20 6.80
C LEU A 30 7.57 -7.02 6.55
N GLN A 31 8.31 -8.11 6.58
CA GLN A 31 9.76 -8.08 6.34
C GLN A 31 10.08 -7.68 4.90
N ARG A 32 9.33 -8.18 3.94
CA ARG A 32 9.51 -7.83 2.52
C ARG A 32 9.27 -6.35 2.26
N ALA A 33 8.23 -5.78 2.88
CA ALA A 33 7.94 -4.37 2.75
C ALA A 33 9.08 -3.52 3.31
N ARG A 34 9.61 -3.91 4.46
CA ARG A 34 10.76 -3.24 5.08
C ARG A 34 11.97 -3.27 4.14
N GLU A 35 12.28 -4.42 3.59
CA GLU A 35 13.41 -4.58 2.66
C GLU A 35 13.23 -3.72 1.42
N THR A 36 12.01 -3.66 0.90
CA THR A 36 11.68 -2.82 -0.24
C THR A 36 11.96 -1.35 0.06
N LEU A 37 11.50 -0.86 1.21
CA LEU A 37 11.71 0.53 1.60
C LEU A 37 13.19 0.86 1.80
N ILE A 38 13.94 -0.03 2.43
CA ILE A 38 15.38 0.15 2.64
C ILE A 38 16.09 0.26 1.29
N ARG A 39 15.72 -0.61 0.34
CA ARG A 39 16.29 -0.59 -1.00
C ARG A 39 15.95 0.70 -1.75
N TRP A 40 14.69 1.15 -1.68
CA TRP A 40 14.28 2.39 -2.31
C TRP A 40 15.03 3.59 -1.76
N LYS A 41 15.19 3.66 -0.45
CA LYS A 41 15.92 4.77 0.20
C LYS A 41 17.38 4.77 -0.17
N ALA A 42 18.00 3.60 -0.32
CA ALA A 42 19.40 3.49 -0.74
C ALA A 42 19.59 3.96 -2.19
N THR A 43 18.60 3.68 -3.04
CA THR A 43 18.65 4.06 -4.46
C THR A 43 18.32 5.53 -4.66
N ASP A 44 17.38 6.06 -3.88
CA ASP A 44 16.95 7.46 -3.98
C ASP A 44 16.93 8.08 -2.57
N PRO A 45 18.07 8.63 -2.11
CA PRO A 45 18.15 9.23 -0.76
C PRO A 45 17.22 10.41 -0.54
N ARG A 46 16.80 11.07 -1.60
CA ARG A 46 15.85 12.19 -1.50
C ARG A 46 14.42 11.74 -1.35
N GLY A 47 14.12 10.57 -1.86
CA GLY A 47 12.90 9.82 -1.82
C GLY A 47 11.62 10.53 -1.39
N CYS A 48 10.73 9.74 -0.83
CA CYS A 48 9.43 10.20 -0.36
C CYS A 48 9.44 10.18 1.18
N PRO A 49 9.07 11.30 1.86
CA PRO A 49 8.99 11.28 3.33
C PRO A 49 8.07 10.17 3.86
N GLY A 50 7.10 9.74 3.09
CA GLY A 50 6.22 8.65 3.45
C GLY A 50 6.95 7.32 3.65
N TRP A 51 8.11 7.13 3.02
CA TRP A 51 8.90 5.91 3.22
C TRP A 51 9.42 5.79 4.65
N ASP A 52 9.87 6.89 5.23
CA ASP A 52 10.31 6.91 6.64
C ASP A 52 9.14 6.61 7.57
N GLU A 53 7.99 7.17 7.29
CA GLU A 53 6.78 6.92 8.07
C GLU A 53 6.36 5.45 7.97
N TRP A 54 6.41 4.84 6.80
CA TRP A 54 6.11 3.43 6.65
C TRP A 54 7.09 2.55 7.43
N LEU A 55 8.39 2.89 7.43
CA LEU A 55 9.37 2.15 8.21
C LEU A 55 9.06 2.23 9.70
N ARG A 56 8.69 3.42 10.18
CA ARG A 56 8.32 3.62 11.58
C ARG A 56 7.08 2.77 11.95
N LEU A 57 6.09 2.75 11.08
CA LEU A 57 4.88 1.95 11.30
C LEU A 57 5.17 0.46 11.30
N LEU A 58 6.02 -0.01 10.38
CA LEU A 58 6.43 -1.41 10.33
C LEU A 58 7.18 -1.80 11.61
N ASP A 59 7.99 -0.89 12.15
CA ASP A 59 8.67 -1.12 13.42
C ASP A 59 7.71 -1.22 14.60
N GLN A 60 6.57 -0.51 14.54
CA GLN A 60 5.54 -0.60 15.56
C GLN A 60 4.74 -1.91 15.47
N GLY A 61 4.77 -2.56 14.31
CA GLY A 61 4.15 -3.87 14.13
C GLY A 61 3.03 -3.91 13.13
N GLU A 62 2.44 -5.09 12.98
CA GLU A 62 1.41 -5.36 11.98
C GLU A 62 0.18 -4.48 12.15
N GLN A 63 -0.32 -4.35 13.38
CA GLN A 63 -1.56 -3.61 13.63
C GLN A 63 -1.43 -2.14 13.24
N ALA A 64 -0.33 -1.49 13.64
CA ALA A 64 -0.11 -0.09 13.30
C ALA A 64 -0.02 0.09 11.79
N THR A 65 0.64 -0.84 11.10
CA THR A 65 0.78 -0.83 9.64
C THR A 65 -0.58 -0.96 8.97
N LEU A 66 -1.41 -1.89 9.42
CA LEU A 66 -2.73 -2.12 8.84
C LEU A 66 -3.67 -0.93 9.05
N VAL A 67 -3.64 -0.33 10.23
CA VAL A 67 -4.46 0.86 10.52
C VAL A 67 -4.09 2.00 9.57
N ALA A 68 -2.79 2.25 9.38
CA ALA A 68 -2.34 3.30 8.46
C ALA A 68 -2.69 3.00 7.01
N MET A 69 -2.58 1.72 6.62
CA MET A 69 -2.88 1.28 5.25
C MET A 69 -4.33 1.56 4.86
N LEU A 70 -5.25 1.48 5.82
CA LEU A 70 -6.68 1.61 5.60
C LEU A 70 -7.26 2.94 6.10
N ASP A 71 -6.43 3.87 6.56
CA ASP A 71 -6.86 5.18 7.01
C ASP A 71 -7.48 5.95 5.85
N THR A 72 -8.71 6.43 6.04
CA THR A 72 -9.46 7.15 5.02
C THR A 72 -9.16 8.65 4.98
N GLY A 73 -8.38 9.17 5.93
CA GLY A 73 -8.00 10.58 5.99
C GLY A 73 -6.86 10.93 5.04
N GLU A 74 -6.46 12.19 5.08
CA GLU A 74 -5.38 12.70 4.23
C GLU A 74 -4.05 11.99 4.46
N SER A 75 -3.73 11.67 5.71
CA SER A 75 -2.50 10.93 6.04
C SER A 75 -2.49 9.57 5.38
N GLY A 76 -3.61 8.85 5.42
CA GLY A 76 -3.72 7.55 4.77
C GLY A 76 -3.59 7.65 3.27
N GLN A 77 -4.22 8.66 2.66
CA GLN A 77 -4.11 8.91 1.23
C GLN A 77 -2.65 9.15 0.82
N TYR A 78 -1.97 10.00 1.58
CA TYR A 78 -0.57 10.31 1.31
C TYR A 78 0.30 9.05 1.42
N LEU A 79 0.14 8.28 2.50
CA LEU A 79 0.92 7.07 2.72
C LEU A 79 0.67 6.03 1.64
N ARG A 80 -0.58 5.86 1.20
CA ARG A 80 -0.87 4.93 0.11
C ARG A 80 -0.23 5.36 -1.21
N SER A 81 -0.04 6.66 -1.43
CA SER A 81 0.66 7.15 -2.63
C SER A 81 2.14 6.76 -2.64
N CYS A 82 2.70 6.45 -1.48
CA CYS A 82 4.10 6.03 -1.30
C CYS A 82 4.21 4.54 -0.94
N THR A 83 3.22 3.74 -1.29
CA THR A 83 3.06 2.38 -0.79
C THR A 83 4.19 1.43 -1.19
N PRO A 84 4.75 0.65 -0.23
CA PRO A 84 5.68 -0.42 -0.55
C PRO A 84 5.00 -1.78 -0.71
N PHE A 85 3.66 -1.83 -0.71
CA PHE A 85 2.91 -3.08 -0.58
C PHE A 85 2.35 -3.63 -1.90
N THR A 86 2.66 -3.00 -3.03
CA THR A 86 2.05 -3.39 -4.31
C THR A 86 2.34 -4.83 -4.71
N ARG A 87 3.47 -5.38 -4.27
CA ARG A 87 3.87 -6.76 -4.60
C ARG A 87 3.40 -7.80 -3.59
N VAL A 88 2.66 -7.39 -2.57
CA VAL A 88 2.03 -8.33 -1.63
C VAL A 88 1.03 -9.20 -2.39
N LEU A 89 0.30 -8.59 -3.33
CA LEU A 89 -0.54 -9.36 -4.24
C LEU A 89 0.28 -9.80 -5.46
N SER A 90 0.00 -11.00 -5.95
CA SER A 90 0.61 -11.49 -7.19
C SER A 90 0.19 -10.61 -8.37
N SER A 91 0.96 -10.69 -9.47
CA SER A 91 0.60 -9.97 -10.70
C SER A 91 -0.80 -10.34 -11.18
N ARG A 92 -1.15 -11.63 -11.07
CA ARG A 92 -2.48 -12.10 -11.45
C ARG A 92 -3.58 -11.50 -10.57
N ALA A 93 -3.37 -11.51 -9.25
CA ALA A 93 -4.35 -10.94 -8.32
C ALA A 93 -4.53 -9.45 -8.54
N ARG A 94 -3.46 -8.72 -8.82
CA ARG A 94 -3.53 -7.29 -9.14
C ARG A 94 -4.33 -7.05 -10.41
N ALA A 95 -4.06 -7.84 -11.45
CA ALA A 95 -4.78 -7.71 -12.73
C ALA A 95 -6.28 -7.99 -12.56
N ILE A 96 -6.63 -9.02 -11.80
CA ILE A 96 -8.03 -9.34 -11.50
C ILE A 96 -8.71 -8.19 -10.77
N PHE A 97 -8.05 -7.63 -9.75
CA PHE A 97 -8.59 -6.49 -9.00
C PHE A 97 -8.85 -5.30 -9.93
N LEU A 98 -7.87 -4.93 -10.75
CA LEU A 98 -8.00 -3.76 -11.63
C LEU A 98 -9.13 -3.97 -12.65
N LYS A 99 -9.27 -5.17 -13.18
CA LYS A 99 -10.35 -5.50 -14.12
C LYS A 99 -11.70 -5.38 -13.45
N GLN A 100 -11.86 -5.95 -12.25
CA GLN A 100 -13.11 -5.88 -11.50
C GLN A 100 -13.46 -4.45 -11.12
N TRP A 101 -12.48 -3.67 -10.68
CA TRP A 101 -12.69 -2.27 -10.34
C TRP A 101 -13.19 -1.47 -11.55
N SER A 102 -12.55 -1.63 -12.70
CA SER A 102 -12.92 -0.92 -13.92
C SER A 102 -14.32 -1.31 -14.40
N ALA A 103 -14.70 -2.57 -14.22
CA ALA A 103 -16.03 -3.06 -14.65
C ALA A 103 -17.16 -2.51 -13.76
N ASN A 104 -16.88 -2.26 -12.47
CA ASN A 104 -17.90 -1.89 -11.49
C ASN A 104 -17.89 -0.39 -11.16
N ASN A 105 -16.90 0.33 -11.62
CA ASN A 105 -16.69 1.74 -11.30
C ASN A 105 -16.30 2.54 -12.55
#